data_f17671276cc8110d8d87ae738592b5ea
#
_entry.id   f17671276cc8110d8d87ae738592b5ea
#
_cell.length_a   1.000
_cell.length_b   1.000
_cell.length_c   1.000
_cell.angle_alpha   90.00
_cell.angle_beta   90.00
_cell.angle_gamma   90.00
#
_symmetry.space_group_name_H-M   'P 1'
#
loop_
_entity.id
_entity.type
_entity.pdbx_description
1 polymer ?
#
loop_
_entity_poly.entity_id
_entity_poly.type
_entity_poly.pdbx_seq_one_letter_code
_entity_poly.pdbx_strand_id
1 'polypeptide(L)'
;MAEQIQGKITQIIGAVLDIKFPEGKLPKIYDAIHIAAPDGGVLTAEVAQHLGDDTVRCIAMGPTDGLVRGAEAIATGAPITVPVGEKTLGRIFNVTGDAIDKKPAPEGVEYLPIHRKAPSFEEQSTSTEILETGIKVVDLLCPYQKGGKTGLFGGAGVGKTVLIQELIHNIATEHGGYSVFTGVGERTREGNDLYHEMEESGVINKTTMVFGQMNEPPGARMRVAETGLTMAEYFRDQEHRDVLLFIDNIFRFVQAGSEVSALLGRMPSAVGYQPTLQTEMGALQERITSTKSGSITSVQAVYVPADDLTDPAPATTFAHLDATTVLSRSIVELGIYPAVDPLESTSRILDPRIVGEEHYKTARGVQEILQKYKELQDIIAILGMDELSEDDKLVVSRARKVQRFLSQPFFVATQFTGLDGRYVPLSETIRGFREILEGKHDDVPESYFLNAGSIDDVTARMK
;
A
#
# COMPACT_ATOMS: atom_id res chain seq x y z
N MET A 1 -30.08 -28.36 -1.79
CA MET A 1 -29.99 -27.00 -1.20
C MET A 1 -29.73 -27.21 0.28
N ALA A 2 -28.64 -26.67 0.83
CA ALA A 2 -28.40 -26.73 2.27
C ALA A 2 -29.55 -25.97 2.97
N GLU A 3 -30.06 -26.50 4.05
CA GLU A 3 -31.12 -25.88 4.85
C GLU A 3 -30.57 -24.51 5.35
N GLN A 4 -31.18 -23.41 4.91
CA GLN A 4 -30.79 -22.09 5.36
C GLN A 4 -31.12 -21.94 6.85
N ILE A 5 -30.09 -21.70 7.66
CA ILE A 5 -30.25 -21.53 9.10
C ILE A 5 -30.69 -20.10 9.36
N GLN A 6 -31.87 -19.91 9.92
CA GLN A 6 -32.42 -18.59 10.27
C GLN A 6 -32.29 -18.33 11.76
N GLY A 7 -31.80 -17.14 12.10
CA GLY A 7 -31.79 -16.59 13.43
C GLY A 7 -32.62 -15.31 13.51
N LYS A 8 -32.68 -14.73 14.70
CA LYS A 8 -33.36 -13.46 14.98
C LYS A 8 -32.46 -12.52 15.74
N ILE A 9 -32.48 -11.26 15.37
CA ILE A 9 -31.74 -10.20 16.08
C ILE A 9 -32.37 -10.02 17.46
N THR A 10 -31.56 -10.16 18.50
CA THR A 10 -31.96 -9.96 19.90
C THR A 10 -31.52 -8.61 20.45
N GLN A 11 -30.38 -8.08 19.98
CA GLN A 11 -29.83 -6.82 20.44
C GLN A 11 -29.09 -6.10 19.29
N ILE A 12 -29.14 -4.77 19.29
CA ILE A 12 -28.44 -3.90 18.35
C ILE A 12 -27.69 -2.86 19.17
N ILE A 13 -26.36 -2.81 19.04
CA ILE A 13 -25.51 -1.83 19.73
C ILE A 13 -24.58 -1.21 18.68
N GLY A 14 -25.04 -0.13 18.02
CA GLY A 14 -24.31 0.46 16.90
C GLY A 14 -24.07 -0.57 15.81
N ALA A 15 -22.81 -0.78 15.45
CA ALA A 15 -22.40 -1.75 14.43
C ALA A 15 -22.37 -3.22 14.92
N VAL A 16 -22.72 -3.49 16.17
CA VAL A 16 -22.71 -4.84 16.75
C VAL A 16 -24.13 -5.35 16.87
N LEU A 17 -24.36 -6.58 16.42
CA LEU A 17 -25.64 -7.27 16.44
C LEU A 17 -25.51 -8.58 17.20
N ASP A 18 -26.41 -8.82 18.17
CA ASP A 18 -26.57 -10.13 18.81
C ASP A 18 -27.72 -10.86 18.13
N ILE A 19 -27.46 -12.09 17.67
CA ILE A 19 -28.40 -12.88 16.89
C ILE A 19 -28.52 -14.26 17.52
N LYS A 20 -29.76 -14.65 17.85
CA LYS A 20 -30.06 -15.96 18.39
C LYS A 20 -30.47 -16.90 17.27
N PHE A 21 -29.86 -18.08 17.26
CA PHE A 21 -30.13 -19.16 16.31
C PHE A 21 -30.87 -20.34 16.99
N PRO A 22 -31.40 -21.27 16.23
CA PRO A 22 -31.96 -22.51 16.78
C PRO A 22 -30.89 -23.34 17.50
N GLU A 23 -31.28 -24.06 18.53
CA GLU A 23 -30.41 -24.92 19.33
C GLU A 23 -29.54 -25.82 18.47
N GLY A 24 -28.23 -25.81 18.72
CA GLY A 24 -27.23 -26.64 18.01
C GLY A 24 -26.94 -26.23 16.57
N LYS A 25 -27.50 -25.12 16.09
CA LYS A 25 -27.28 -24.63 14.70
C LYS A 25 -26.57 -23.29 14.66
N LEU A 26 -25.52 -23.12 15.47
CA LEU A 26 -24.71 -21.87 15.48
C LEU A 26 -23.83 -21.73 14.24
N PRO A 27 -23.82 -20.56 13.58
CA PRO A 27 -22.80 -20.24 12.58
C PRO A 27 -21.42 -20.19 13.20
N LYS A 28 -20.41 -20.46 12.38
CA LYS A 28 -19.01 -20.43 12.82
C LYS A 28 -18.50 -18.99 12.94
N ILE A 29 -17.43 -18.80 13.69
CA ILE A 29 -16.69 -17.54 13.69
C ILE A 29 -16.25 -17.21 12.25
N TYR A 30 -16.42 -15.95 11.85
CA TYR A 30 -16.22 -15.40 10.51
C TYR A 30 -17.31 -15.73 9.48
N ASP A 31 -18.28 -16.56 9.79
CA ASP A 31 -19.40 -16.78 8.85
C ASP A 31 -20.15 -15.46 8.61
N ALA A 32 -20.57 -15.26 7.36
CA ALA A 32 -21.40 -14.14 6.95
C ALA A 32 -22.86 -14.41 7.27
N ILE A 33 -23.54 -13.42 7.80
CA ILE A 33 -24.97 -13.40 8.07
C ILE A 33 -25.62 -12.34 7.20
N HIS A 34 -26.68 -12.70 6.48
CA HIS A 34 -27.44 -11.76 5.66
C HIS A 34 -28.71 -11.33 6.38
N ILE A 35 -28.96 -10.04 6.42
CA ILE A 35 -30.10 -9.40 7.06
C ILE A 35 -30.74 -8.47 6.03
N ALA A 36 -32.09 -8.52 5.93
CA ALA A 36 -32.80 -7.57 5.08
C ALA A 36 -32.62 -6.15 5.64
N ALA A 37 -32.03 -5.26 4.85
CA ALA A 37 -31.85 -3.87 5.23
C ALA A 37 -33.15 -3.08 5.03
N PRO A 38 -33.40 -2.03 5.83
CA PRO A 38 -34.62 -1.22 5.75
C PRO A 38 -34.84 -0.55 4.40
N ASP A 39 -33.76 -0.29 3.66
CA ASP A 39 -33.76 0.29 2.30
C ASP A 39 -34.06 -0.73 1.18
N GLY A 40 -34.30 -1.99 1.55
CA GLY A 40 -34.57 -3.08 0.61
C GLY A 40 -33.34 -3.82 0.11
N GLY A 41 -32.14 -3.43 0.56
CA GLY A 41 -30.89 -4.14 0.28
C GLY A 41 -30.63 -5.31 1.25
N VAL A 42 -29.41 -5.82 1.19
CA VAL A 42 -28.89 -6.84 2.11
C VAL A 42 -27.76 -6.26 2.93
N LEU A 43 -27.92 -6.27 4.25
CA LEU A 43 -26.83 -5.99 5.18
C LEU A 43 -26.10 -7.30 5.47
N THR A 44 -24.80 -7.30 5.29
CA THR A 44 -23.92 -8.40 5.70
C THR A 44 -23.32 -8.11 7.06
N ALA A 45 -23.39 -9.08 7.96
CA ALA A 45 -22.70 -9.06 9.24
C ALA A 45 -21.78 -10.29 9.35
N GLU A 46 -20.71 -10.16 10.09
CA GLU A 46 -19.73 -11.23 10.31
C GLU A 46 -19.78 -11.70 11.77
N VAL A 47 -19.80 -13.00 11.98
CA VAL A 47 -19.80 -13.60 13.32
C VAL A 47 -18.43 -13.35 13.98
N ALA A 48 -18.41 -12.63 15.10
CA ALA A 48 -17.20 -12.31 15.84
C ALA A 48 -17.03 -13.16 17.11
N GLN A 49 -18.11 -13.50 17.79
CA GLN A 49 -18.10 -14.22 19.08
C GLN A 49 -19.32 -15.12 19.23
N HIS A 50 -19.15 -16.23 19.96
CA HIS A 50 -20.24 -17.01 20.53
C HIS A 50 -20.46 -16.56 21.97
N LEU A 51 -21.68 -16.14 22.30
CA LEU A 51 -22.01 -15.62 23.64
C LEU A 51 -22.58 -16.68 24.59
N GLY A 52 -22.89 -17.88 24.08
CA GLY A 52 -23.70 -18.89 24.78
C GLY A 52 -25.19 -18.73 24.49
N ASP A 53 -26.00 -19.64 25.00
CA ASP A 53 -27.47 -19.66 24.79
C ASP A 53 -27.88 -19.49 23.31
N ASP A 54 -27.20 -20.22 22.42
CA ASP A 54 -27.39 -20.19 20.96
C ASP A 54 -27.32 -18.78 20.33
N THR A 55 -26.63 -17.88 20.97
CA THR A 55 -26.46 -16.48 20.54
C THR A 55 -25.05 -16.21 20.05
N VAL A 56 -24.94 -15.55 18.89
CA VAL A 56 -23.70 -15.04 18.35
C VAL A 56 -23.68 -13.53 18.32
N ARG A 57 -22.51 -12.96 18.51
CA ARG A 57 -22.28 -11.53 18.35
C ARG A 57 -21.61 -11.28 17.00
N CYS A 58 -22.20 -10.42 16.20
CA CYS A 58 -21.78 -10.11 14.85
C CYS A 58 -21.40 -8.65 14.71
N ILE A 59 -20.54 -8.37 13.73
CA ILE A 59 -20.13 -7.03 13.33
C ILE A 59 -20.73 -6.73 11.96
N ALA A 60 -21.48 -5.63 11.86
CA ALA A 60 -22.10 -5.21 10.61
C ALA A 60 -21.06 -4.60 9.65
N MET A 61 -21.19 -4.93 8.37
CA MET A 61 -20.38 -4.38 7.27
C MET A 61 -21.03 -3.15 6.63
N GLY A 62 -22.21 -2.77 7.07
CA GLY A 62 -22.96 -1.61 6.61
C GLY A 62 -23.72 -0.94 7.76
N PRO A 63 -24.45 0.15 7.47
CA PRO A 63 -25.26 0.85 8.45
C PRO A 63 -26.34 -0.05 9.07
N THR A 64 -26.53 0.08 10.38
CA THR A 64 -27.56 -0.67 11.14
C THR A 64 -28.80 0.17 11.43
N ASP A 65 -28.83 1.40 10.92
CA ASP A 65 -29.95 2.32 11.14
C ASP A 65 -31.25 1.74 10.59
N GLY A 66 -32.30 1.80 11.42
CA GLY A 66 -33.63 1.26 11.06
C GLY A 66 -33.80 -0.23 11.23
N LEU A 67 -32.76 -1.00 11.60
CA LEU A 67 -32.92 -2.39 12.01
C LEU A 67 -33.71 -2.50 13.30
N VAL A 68 -34.51 -3.55 13.41
CA VAL A 68 -35.37 -3.80 14.58
C VAL A 68 -35.03 -5.14 15.22
N ARG A 69 -35.24 -5.24 16.52
CA ARG A 69 -35.17 -6.52 17.24
C ARG A 69 -36.23 -7.45 16.71
N GLY A 70 -35.88 -8.72 16.60
CA GLY A 70 -36.75 -9.73 16.03
C GLY A 70 -36.65 -9.87 14.51
N ALA A 71 -35.92 -8.98 13.82
CA ALA A 71 -35.66 -9.12 12.39
C ALA A 71 -34.92 -10.44 12.10
N GLU A 72 -35.25 -11.03 10.95
CA GLU A 72 -34.65 -12.29 10.50
C GLU A 72 -33.19 -12.08 10.04
N ALA A 73 -32.37 -13.06 10.37
CA ALA A 73 -30.96 -13.11 9.99
C ALA A 73 -30.64 -14.50 9.44
N ILE A 74 -30.08 -14.54 8.24
CA ILE A 74 -29.83 -15.79 7.51
C ILE A 74 -28.34 -16.08 7.53
N ALA A 75 -27.95 -17.21 8.14
CA ALA A 75 -26.58 -17.69 8.08
C ALA A 75 -26.26 -18.24 6.69
N THR A 76 -25.19 -17.77 6.07
CA THR A 76 -24.76 -18.24 4.75
C THR A 76 -24.01 -19.57 4.80
N GLY A 77 -23.49 -19.95 5.96
CA GLY A 77 -22.66 -21.14 6.16
C GLY A 77 -21.22 -20.99 5.64
N ALA A 78 -20.80 -19.79 5.29
CA ALA A 78 -19.46 -19.46 4.80
C ALA A 78 -19.06 -18.04 5.20
N PRO A 79 -17.76 -17.73 5.25
CA PRO A 79 -17.27 -16.35 5.39
C PRO A 79 -17.73 -15.45 4.23
N ILE A 80 -17.50 -14.14 4.38
CA ILE A 80 -17.70 -13.20 3.27
C ILE A 80 -16.85 -13.64 2.08
N THR A 81 -17.49 -13.78 0.92
CA THR A 81 -16.83 -14.13 -0.33
C THR A 81 -16.89 -12.97 -1.30
N VAL A 82 -15.82 -12.79 -2.08
CA VAL A 82 -15.67 -11.66 -3.00
C VAL A 82 -15.28 -12.15 -4.40
N PRO A 83 -15.68 -11.43 -5.47
CA PRO A 83 -15.35 -11.81 -6.83
C PRO A 83 -13.84 -11.68 -7.08
N VAL A 84 -13.27 -12.57 -7.88
CA VAL A 84 -11.86 -12.62 -8.23
C VAL A 84 -11.67 -12.84 -9.73
N GLY A 85 -10.47 -12.53 -10.23
CA GLY A 85 -10.05 -12.76 -11.60
C GLY A 85 -10.05 -11.52 -12.49
N GLU A 86 -9.69 -11.70 -13.75
CA GLU A 86 -9.48 -10.60 -14.70
C GLU A 86 -10.70 -9.68 -14.91
N LYS A 87 -11.90 -10.19 -14.72
CA LYS A 87 -13.14 -9.41 -14.83
C LYS A 87 -13.32 -8.38 -13.70
N THR A 88 -12.49 -8.43 -12.67
CA THR A 88 -12.44 -7.40 -11.62
C THR A 88 -11.55 -6.22 -11.99
N LEU A 89 -10.72 -6.35 -13.01
CA LEU A 89 -9.85 -5.27 -13.48
C LEU A 89 -10.67 -4.10 -14.04
N GLY A 90 -10.27 -2.89 -13.72
CA GLY A 90 -10.98 -1.68 -14.11
C GLY A 90 -12.25 -1.42 -13.31
N ARG A 91 -12.48 -2.17 -12.23
CA ARG A 91 -13.70 -2.13 -11.44
C ARG A 91 -13.44 -1.68 -10.01
N ILE A 92 -14.50 -1.19 -9.38
CA ILE A 92 -14.47 -0.74 -7.97
C ILE A 92 -15.47 -1.55 -7.17
N PHE A 93 -15.00 -2.10 -6.04
CA PHE A 93 -15.80 -2.92 -5.15
C PHE A 93 -15.81 -2.37 -3.72
N ASN A 94 -16.82 -2.74 -2.96
CA ASN A 94 -16.88 -2.54 -1.51
C ASN A 94 -16.29 -3.75 -0.75
N VAL A 95 -16.39 -3.74 0.58
CA VAL A 95 -15.86 -4.81 1.46
C VAL A 95 -16.50 -6.18 1.19
N THR A 96 -17.75 -6.21 0.79
CA THR A 96 -18.51 -7.46 0.49
C THR A 96 -18.36 -7.92 -0.97
N GLY A 97 -17.58 -7.20 -1.76
CA GLY A 97 -17.36 -7.52 -3.17
C GLY A 97 -18.45 -7.04 -4.11
N ASP A 98 -19.36 -6.19 -3.64
CA ASP A 98 -20.35 -5.56 -4.50
C ASP A 98 -19.71 -4.46 -5.33
N ALA A 99 -20.05 -4.39 -6.62
CA ALA A 99 -19.59 -3.34 -7.51
C ALA A 99 -20.23 -1.99 -7.14
N ILE A 100 -19.41 -0.97 -6.92
CA ILE A 100 -19.86 0.39 -6.56
C ILE A 100 -19.57 1.43 -7.64
N ASP A 101 -19.11 0.98 -8.80
CA ASP A 101 -18.78 1.80 -9.98
C ASP A 101 -19.98 2.05 -10.90
N LYS A 102 -21.19 1.78 -10.46
CA LYS A 102 -22.45 1.90 -11.23
C LYS A 102 -22.52 1.00 -12.49
N LYS A 103 -21.60 0.08 -12.64
CA LYS A 103 -21.61 -0.93 -13.71
C LYS A 103 -22.24 -2.23 -13.18
N PRO A 104 -22.79 -3.07 -14.04
CA PRO A 104 -23.31 -4.38 -13.62
C PRO A 104 -22.23 -5.20 -12.89
N ALA A 105 -22.66 -6.04 -11.95
CA ALA A 105 -21.75 -6.98 -11.29
C ALA A 105 -21.05 -7.86 -12.33
N PRO A 106 -19.77 -8.22 -12.14
CA PRO A 106 -19.08 -9.09 -13.07
C PRO A 106 -19.74 -10.49 -13.09
N GLU A 107 -20.10 -10.95 -14.29
CA GLU A 107 -20.74 -12.27 -14.47
C GLU A 107 -19.72 -13.37 -14.75
N GLY A 108 -20.02 -14.59 -14.27
CA GLY A 108 -19.17 -15.76 -14.50
C GLY A 108 -17.77 -15.63 -13.88
N VAL A 109 -17.70 -15.00 -12.72
CA VAL A 109 -16.49 -14.91 -11.89
C VAL A 109 -16.51 -15.94 -10.77
N GLU A 110 -15.34 -16.33 -10.32
CA GLU A 110 -15.17 -17.12 -9.10
C GLU A 110 -15.29 -16.22 -7.87
N TYR A 111 -15.75 -16.76 -6.76
CA TYR A 111 -15.83 -16.09 -5.47
C TYR A 111 -14.94 -16.80 -4.46
N LEU A 112 -14.10 -16.07 -3.78
CA LEU A 112 -13.22 -16.60 -2.74
C LEU A 112 -13.49 -15.94 -1.38
N PRO A 113 -13.34 -16.70 -0.27
CA PRO A 113 -13.50 -16.15 1.07
C PRO A 113 -12.37 -15.19 1.41
N ILE A 114 -12.70 -14.11 2.13
CA ILE A 114 -11.70 -13.12 2.56
C ILE A 114 -10.83 -13.63 3.70
N HIS A 115 -11.33 -14.55 4.52
CA HIS A 115 -10.56 -15.21 5.59
C HIS A 115 -9.83 -16.41 5.02
N ARG A 116 -8.56 -16.22 4.74
CA ARG A 116 -7.67 -17.25 4.19
C ARG A 116 -6.40 -17.34 5.05
N LYS A 117 -5.83 -18.52 5.07
CA LYS A 117 -4.53 -18.74 5.73
C LYS A 117 -3.42 -18.17 4.87
N ALA A 118 -2.36 -17.70 5.53
CA ALA A 118 -1.11 -17.39 4.85
C ALA A 118 -0.56 -18.63 4.12
N PRO A 119 0.19 -18.46 3.03
CA PRO A 119 0.87 -19.56 2.37
C PRO A 119 1.74 -20.36 3.35
N SER A 120 1.72 -21.67 3.22
CA SER A 120 2.56 -22.55 4.06
C SER A 120 4.03 -22.31 3.75
N PHE A 121 4.89 -22.75 4.67
CA PHE A 121 6.35 -22.66 4.49
C PHE A 121 6.83 -23.31 3.19
N GLU A 122 6.19 -24.41 2.78
CA GLU A 122 6.54 -25.13 1.55
C GLU A 122 6.14 -24.41 0.28
N GLU A 123 5.08 -23.58 0.33
CA GLU A 123 4.56 -22.80 -0.80
C GLU A 123 5.36 -21.51 -1.03
N GLN A 124 6.01 -21.00 0.01
CA GLN A 124 6.76 -19.74 -0.09
C GLN A 124 8.00 -19.89 -0.96
N SER A 125 8.30 -18.84 -1.71
CA SER A 125 9.57 -18.72 -2.42
C SER A 125 10.66 -18.27 -1.45
N THR A 126 11.83 -18.89 -1.55
CA THR A 126 13.02 -18.54 -0.76
C THR A 126 13.96 -17.58 -1.48
N SER A 127 13.68 -17.24 -2.75
CA SER A 127 14.49 -16.30 -3.51
C SER A 127 14.23 -14.87 -3.04
N THR A 128 15.31 -14.13 -2.82
CA THR A 128 15.24 -12.68 -2.58
C THR A 128 15.60 -11.96 -3.86
N GLU A 129 14.60 -11.35 -4.49
CA GLU A 129 14.75 -10.64 -5.77
C GLU A 129 14.30 -9.19 -5.61
N ILE A 130 14.96 -8.28 -6.33
CA ILE A 130 14.53 -6.89 -6.43
C ILE A 130 13.33 -6.82 -7.37
N LEU A 131 12.29 -6.11 -6.96
CA LEU A 131 11.25 -5.63 -7.86
C LEU A 131 11.73 -4.33 -8.49
N GLU A 132 12.19 -4.39 -9.72
CA GLU A 132 12.65 -3.22 -10.44
C GLU A 132 11.47 -2.32 -10.80
N THR A 133 11.45 -1.11 -10.24
CA THR A 133 10.35 -0.15 -10.41
C THR A 133 10.56 0.81 -11.56
N GLY A 134 11.78 0.93 -12.06
CA GLY A 134 12.16 1.92 -13.07
C GLY A 134 12.25 3.35 -12.54
N ILE A 135 12.15 3.53 -11.23
CA ILE A 135 12.27 4.81 -10.53
C ILE A 135 13.63 4.86 -9.84
N LYS A 136 14.53 5.72 -10.33
CA LYS A 136 15.94 5.77 -9.91
C LYS A 136 16.14 5.81 -8.41
N VAL A 137 15.46 6.73 -7.73
CA VAL A 137 15.65 6.92 -6.29
C VAL A 137 15.18 5.71 -5.48
N VAL A 138 14.11 5.05 -5.91
CA VAL A 138 13.58 3.86 -5.26
C VAL A 138 14.54 2.69 -5.48
N ASP A 139 14.83 2.37 -6.72
CA ASP A 139 15.63 1.19 -7.07
C ASP A 139 17.06 1.26 -6.53
N LEU A 140 17.64 2.47 -6.43
CA LEU A 140 18.99 2.65 -5.93
C LEU A 140 19.07 2.60 -4.40
N LEU A 141 18.22 3.37 -3.70
CA LEU A 141 18.39 3.70 -2.27
C LEU A 141 17.46 2.90 -1.34
N CYS A 142 16.27 2.59 -1.79
CA CYS A 142 15.29 1.81 -1.04
C CYS A 142 14.62 0.74 -1.91
N PRO A 143 15.40 -0.16 -2.54
CA PRO A 143 14.88 -1.15 -3.48
C PRO A 143 13.79 -2.00 -2.84
N TYR A 144 12.72 -2.26 -3.59
CA TYR A 144 11.62 -3.09 -3.15
C TYR A 144 11.95 -4.56 -3.36
N GLN A 145 11.67 -5.36 -2.36
CA GLN A 145 11.77 -6.80 -2.48
C GLN A 145 10.51 -7.34 -3.15
N LYS A 146 10.68 -8.19 -4.16
CA LYS A 146 9.58 -8.92 -4.76
C LYS A 146 8.93 -9.84 -3.71
N GLY A 147 7.62 -9.66 -3.49
CA GLY A 147 6.91 -10.30 -2.37
C GLY A 147 7.15 -9.66 -1.01
N GLY A 148 7.81 -8.52 -0.95
CA GLY A 148 8.06 -7.76 0.27
C GLY A 148 6.98 -6.72 0.57
N LYS A 149 7.16 -6.08 1.72
CA LYS A 149 6.23 -5.07 2.25
C LYS A 149 6.96 -3.75 2.41
N THR A 150 6.48 -2.73 1.71
CA THR A 150 7.06 -1.39 1.75
C THR A 150 6.12 -0.42 2.44
N GLY A 151 6.62 0.32 3.41
CA GLY A 151 5.92 1.44 4.01
C GLY A 151 6.15 2.71 3.20
N LEU A 152 5.08 3.41 2.86
CA LEU A 152 5.12 4.70 2.19
C LEU A 152 4.69 5.79 3.17
N PHE A 153 5.63 6.66 3.51
CA PHE A 153 5.44 7.77 4.45
C PHE A 153 5.42 9.08 3.70
N GLY A 154 4.58 9.99 4.12
CA GLY A 154 4.54 11.33 3.56
C GLY A 154 3.27 12.07 3.94
N GLY A 155 3.41 13.37 4.17
CA GLY A 155 2.29 14.25 4.42
C GLY A 155 1.44 14.52 3.17
N ALA A 156 0.47 15.39 3.29
CA ALA A 156 -0.34 15.81 2.16
C ALA A 156 0.49 16.63 1.14
N GLY A 157 0.24 16.42 -0.14
CA GLY A 157 0.82 17.23 -1.22
C GLY A 157 2.28 16.93 -1.56
N VAL A 158 2.83 15.79 -1.13
CA VAL A 158 4.22 15.39 -1.44
C VAL A 158 4.32 14.44 -2.65
N GLY A 159 3.19 14.16 -3.34
CA GLY A 159 3.19 13.33 -4.55
C GLY A 159 2.98 11.84 -4.30
N LYS A 160 2.41 11.44 -3.16
CA LYS A 160 2.13 10.03 -2.84
C LYS A 160 1.31 9.35 -3.93
N THR A 161 0.18 9.94 -4.31
CA THR A 161 -0.72 9.40 -5.33
C THR A 161 -0.04 9.24 -6.68
N VAL A 162 0.73 10.23 -7.10
CA VAL A 162 1.46 10.20 -8.37
C VAL A 162 2.52 9.09 -8.38
N LEU A 163 3.21 8.89 -7.27
CA LEU A 163 4.16 7.78 -7.13
C LEU A 163 3.46 6.41 -7.23
N ILE A 164 2.31 6.26 -6.57
CA ILE A 164 1.50 5.04 -6.64
C ILE A 164 1.08 4.75 -8.08
N GLN A 165 0.58 5.74 -8.80
CA GLN A 165 0.16 5.58 -10.19
C GLN A 165 1.33 5.22 -11.11
N GLU A 166 2.50 5.81 -10.90
CA GLU A 166 3.70 5.50 -11.68
C GLU A 166 4.18 4.06 -11.44
N LEU A 167 4.12 3.60 -10.18
CA LEU A 167 4.42 2.20 -9.84
C LEU A 167 3.45 1.25 -10.56
N ILE A 168 2.15 1.55 -10.56
CA ILE A 168 1.15 0.76 -11.29
C ILE A 168 1.45 0.73 -12.78
N HIS A 169 1.74 1.89 -13.36
CA HIS A 169 2.07 2.02 -14.77
C HIS A 169 3.28 1.17 -15.15
N ASN A 170 4.36 1.30 -14.40
CA ASN A 170 5.61 0.61 -14.69
C ASN A 170 5.48 -0.91 -14.51
N ILE A 171 4.79 -1.36 -13.47
CA ILE A 171 4.54 -2.80 -13.25
C ILE A 171 3.66 -3.38 -14.36
N ALA A 172 2.63 -2.66 -14.78
CA ALA A 172 1.75 -3.11 -15.86
C ALA A 172 2.47 -3.16 -17.22
N THR A 173 3.29 -2.17 -17.51
CA THR A 173 3.95 -2.01 -18.82
C THR A 173 5.19 -2.91 -18.96
N GLU A 174 6.06 -2.92 -17.94
CA GLU A 174 7.36 -3.59 -18.02
C GLU A 174 7.33 -5.03 -17.52
N HIS A 175 6.48 -5.31 -16.53
CA HIS A 175 6.39 -6.63 -15.91
C HIS A 175 5.12 -7.41 -16.29
N GLY A 176 4.16 -6.78 -16.98
CA GLY A 176 2.87 -7.39 -17.32
C GLY A 176 2.04 -7.78 -16.10
N GLY A 177 2.32 -7.19 -14.95
CA GLY A 177 1.65 -7.46 -13.68
C GLY A 177 0.34 -6.73 -13.52
N TYR A 178 -0.44 -7.18 -12.54
CA TYR A 178 -1.69 -6.53 -12.12
C TYR A 178 -1.51 -5.82 -10.79
N SER A 179 -2.37 -4.85 -10.53
CA SER A 179 -2.38 -4.12 -9.27
C SER A 179 -3.75 -4.21 -8.61
N VAL A 180 -3.74 -4.22 -7.30
CA VAL A 180 -4.95 -4.09 -6.47
C VAL A 180 -4.75 -2.90 -5.56
N PHE A 181 -5.66 -1.93 -5.64
CA PHE A 181 -5.67 -0.78 -4.75
C PHE A 181 -6.75 -0.95 -3.69
N THR A 182 -6.35 -0.84 -2.44
CA THR A 182 -7.25 -0.99 -1.29
C THR A 182 -7.29 0.30 -0.49
N GLY A 183 -8.40 1.02 -0.57
CA GLY A 183 -8.67 2.23 0.20
C GLY A 183 -9.29 1.89 1.55
N VAL A 184 -8.53 2.07 2.62
CA VAL A 184 -8.94 1.75 3.99
C VAL A 184 -9.18 3.01 4.79
N GLY A 185 -10.44 3.33 5.05
CA GLY A 185 -10.82 4.48 5.87
C GLY A 185 -10.47 5.84 5.27
N GLU A 186 -10.27 5.91 3.96
CA GLU A 186 -9.98 7.15 3.25
C GLU A 186 -11.25 7.93 2.88
N ARG A 187 -11.09 9.18 2.50
CA ARG A 187 -12.22 10.03 2.11
C ARG A 187 -12.77 9.59 0.76
N THR A 188 -14.09 9.56 0.64
CA THR A 188 -14.79 9.22 -0.60
C THR A 188 -14.33 10.07 -1.79
N ARG A 189 -14.08 11.35 -1.57
CA ARG A 189 -13.59 12.26 -2.59
C ARG A 189 -12.22 11.84 -3.12
N GLU A 190 -11.29 11.54 -2.22
CA GLU A 190 -9.93 11.14 -2.60
C GLU A 190 -9.92 9.83 -3.39
N GLY A 191 -10.78 8.87 -3.03
CA GLY A 191 -10.97 7.64 -3.80
C GLY A 191 -11.55 7.88 -5.20
N ASN A 192 -12.49 8.80 -5.32
CA ASN A 192 -13.08 9.18 -6.61
C ASN A 192 -12.08 9.92 -7.50
N ASP A 193 -11.32 10.86 -6.93
CA ASP A 193 -10.28 11.58 -7.65
C ASP A 193 -9.20 10.60 -8.17
N LEU A 194 -8.76 9.66 -7.34
CA LEU A 194 -7.81 8.61 -7.72
C LEU A 194 -8.33 7.75 -8.88
N TYR A 195 -9.61 7.37 -8.83
CA TYR A 195 -10.21 6.57 -9.91
C TYR A 195 -10.15 7.31 -11.25
N HIS A 196 -10.55 8.59 -11.28
CA HIS A 196 -10.49 9.39 -12.49
C HIS A 196 -9.07 9.63 -13.00
N GLU A 197 -8.12 9.90 -12.10
CA GLU A 197 -6.72 10.04 -12.46
C GLU A 197 -6.15 8.73 -13.06
N MET A 198 -6.58 7.58 -12.55
CA MET A 198 -6.20 6.27 -13.13
C MET A 198 -6.86 6.01 -14.49
N GLU A 199 -8.08 6.50 -14.72
CA GLU A 199 -8.70 6.45 -16.04
C GLU A 199 -7.93 7.32 -17.04
N GLU A 200 -7.61 8.55 -16.67
CA GLU A 200 -6.87 9.51 -17.51
C GLU A 200 -5.45 9.02 -17.85
N SER A 201 -4.77 8.42 -16.90
CA SER A 201 -3.43 7.85 -17.10
C SER A 201 -3.45 6.47 -17.79
N GLY A 202 -4.63 5.87 -17.97
CA GLY A 202 -4.80 4.58 -18.65
C GLY A 202 -4.40 3.35 -17.83
N VAL A 203 -4.06 3.51 -16.55
CA VAL A 203 -3.62 2.39 -15.70
C VAL A 203 -4.77 1.60 -15.08
N ILE A 204 -5.98 2.15 -15.13
CA ILE A 204 -7.17 1.53 -14.50
C ILE A 204 -7.45 0.12 -15.03
N ASN A 205 -7.21 -0.15 -16.30
CA ASN A 205 -7.48 -1.45 -16.95
C ASN A 205 -6.62 -2.61 -16.42
N LYS A 206 -5.58 -2.29 -15.65
CA LYS A 206 -4.68 -3.26 -15.00
C LYS A 206 -4.82 -3.25 -13.48
N THR A 207 -5.84 -2.57 -12.97
CA THR A 207 -6.02 -2.35 -11.53
C THR A 207 -7.43 -2.72 -11.10
N THR A 208 -7.53 -3.48 -10.01
CA THR A 208 -8.78 -3.69 -9.26
C THR A 208 -8.77 -2.75 -8.06
N MET A 209 -9.87 -2.05 -7.81
CA MET A 209 -10.00 -1.13 -6.68
C MET A 209 -11.03 -1.63 -5.67
N VAL A 210 -10.72 -1.54 -4.40
CA VAL A 210 -11.61 -1.91 -3.29
C VAL A 210 -11.60 -0.79 -2.26
N PHE A 211 -12.77 -0.32 -1.86
CA PHE A 211 -12.89 0.77 -0.89
C PHE A 211 -13.76 0.39 0.32
N GLY A 212 -13.23 0.64 1.51
CA GLY A 212 -13.96 0.75 2.77
C GLY A 212 -13.70 2.15 3.32
N GLN A 213 -14.61 3.08 3.04
CA GLN A 213 -14.36 4.50 3.21
C GLN A 213 -14.57 4.99 4.64
N MET A 214 -14.15 6.23 4.92
CA MET A 214 -14.19 6.84 6.25
C MET A 214 -15.59 6.88 6.87
N ASN A 215 -16.63 7.03 6.07
CA ASN A 215 -18.03 7.07 6.51
C ASN A 215 -18.67 5.70 6.72
N GLU A 216 -17.98 4.62 6.35
CA GLU A 216 -18.48 3.26 6.54
C GLU A 216 -18.22 2.76 7.98
N PRO A 217 -19.02 1.79 8.47
CA PRO A 217 -18.84 1.22 9.80
C PRO A 217 -17.45 0.61 10.01
N PRO A 218 -17.01 0.47 11.26
CA PRO A 218 -15.67 -0.06 11.55
C PRO A 218 -15.46 -1.49 11.04
N GLY A 219 -16.50 -2.31 10.94
CA GLY A 219 -16.41 -3.65 10.35
C GLY A 219 -15.97 -3.61 8.89
N ALA A 220 -16.56 -2.74 8.08
CA ALA A 220 -16.18 -2.54 6.68
C ALA A 220 -14.73 -2.06 6.55
N ARG A 221 -14.34 -1.04 7.31
CA ARG A 221 -12.97 -0.50 7.30
C ARG A 221 -11.92 -1.51 7.77
N MET A 222 -12.29 -2.40 8.68
CA MET A 222 -11.41 -3.45 9.18
C MET A 222 -11.20 -4.57 8.15
N ARG A 223 -12.24 -4.94 7.37
CA ARG A 223 -12.19 -6.10 6.47
C ARG A 223 -11.83 -5.78 5.03
N VAL A 224 -11.90 -4.52 4.62
CA VAL A 224 -11.63 -4.14 3.22
C VAL A 224 -10.22 -4.48 2.75
N ALA A 225 -9.22 -4.40 3.63
CA ALA A 225 -7.84 -4.80 3.32
C ALA A 225 -7.76 -6.30 2.98
N GLU A 226 -8.49 -7.14 3.70
CA GLU A 226 -8.59 -8.58 3.43
C GLU A 226 -9.31 -8.89 2.13
N THR A 227 -10.32 -8.10 1.77
CA THR A 227 -11.02 -8.19 0.48
C THR A 227 -10.05 -7.94 -0.68
N GLY A 228 -9.32 -6.84 -0.66
CA GLY A 228 -8.33 -6.52 -1.69
C GLY A 228 -7.21 -7.55 -1.75
N LEU A 229 -6.72 -7.98 -0.61
CA LEU A 229 -5.68 -9.02 -0.54
C LEU A 229 -6.17 -10.36 -1.13
N THR A 230 -7.41 -10.74 -0.91
CA THR A 230 -8.00 -11.95 -1.51
C THR A 230 -8.02 -11.87 -3.04
N MET A 231 -8.36 -10.71 -3.59
CA MET A 231 -8.33 -10.49 -5.04
C MET A 231 -6.89 -10.56 -5.58
N ALA A 232 -5.92 -10.00 -4.85
CA ALA A 232 -4.50 -10.08 -5.20
C ALA A 232 -3.97 -11.52 -5.15
N GLU A 233 -4.38 -12.30 -4.15
CA GLU A 233 -3.97 -13.70 -4.01
C GLU A 233 -4.43 -14.57 -5.18
N TYR A 234 -5.61 -14.30 -5.74
CA TYR A 234 -6.08 -15.01 -6.93
C TYR A 234 -5.13 -14.79 -8.11
N PHE A 235 -4.74 -13.56 -8.39
CA PHE A 235 -3.80 -13.26 -9.45
C PHE A 235 -2.43 -13.90 -9.23
N ARG A 236 -1.93 -13.93 -7.99
CA ARG A 236 -0.69 -14.60 -7.64
C ARG A 236 -0.78 -16.11 -7.82
N ASP A 237 -1.81 -16.74 -7.26
CA ASP A 237 -1.86 -18.19 -7.08
C ASP A 237 -2.47 -18.92 -8.27
N GLN A 238 -3.45 -18.34 -8.97
CA GLN A 238 -4.15 -18.94 -10.09
C GLN A 238 -3.68 -18.43 -11.45
N GLU A 239 -3.36 -17.15 -11.55
CA GLU A 239 -2.90 -16.57 -12.80
C GLU A 239 -1.38 -16.45 -12.88
N HIS A 240 -0.66 -16.86 -11.84
CA HIS A 240 0.80 -16.87 -11.76
C HIS A 240 1.44 -15.50 -12.09
N ARG A 241 0.83 -14.44 -11.54
CA ARG A 241 1.25 -13.07 -11.79
C ARG A 241 2.06 -12.49 -10.63
N ASP A 242 2.87 -11.51 -10.97
CA ASP A 242 3.39 -10.57 -10.00
C ASP A 242 2.37 -9.47 -9.78
N VAL A 243 1.94 -9.32 -8.54
CA VAL A 243 0.86 -8.41 -8.15
C VAL A 243 1.42 -7.32 -7.26
N LEU A 244 1.01 -6.09 -7.52
CA LEU A 244 1.28 -4.96 -6.66
C LEU A 244 0.02 -4.63 -5.85
N LEU A 245 0.13 -4.73 -4.53
CA LEU A 245 -0.98 -4.45 -3.61
C LEU A 245 -0.73 -3.12 -2.89
N PHE A 246 -1.64 -2.18 -3.07
CA PHE A 246 -1.65 -0.91 -2.33
C PHE A 246 -2.65 -0.96 -1.19
N ILE A 247 -2.23 -0.55 0.00
CA ILE A 247 -3.10 -0.39 1.17
C ILE A 247 -2.98 1.06 1.63
N ASP A 248 -4.00 1.85 1.42
CA ASP A 248 -4.06 3.24 1.84
C ASP A 248 -5.30 3.46 2.71
N ASN A 249 -5.17 3.46 4.01
CA ASN A 249 -4.02 3.56 4.87
C ASN A 249 -4.01 2.40 5.88
N ILE A 250 -2.87 1.76 6.11
CA ILE A 250 -2.79 0.62 7.05
C ILE A 250 -3.09 1.02 8.50
N PHE A 251 -2.83 2.26 8.89
CA PHE A 251 -3.22 2.77 10.20
C PHE A 251 -4.73 2.71 10.42
N ARG A 252 -5.53 2.97 9.38
CA ARG A 252 -6.99 2.91 9.47
C ARG A 252 -7.51 1.49 9.69
N PHE A 253 -6.81 0.48 9.17
CA PHE A 253 -7.08 -0.92 9.51
C PHE A 253 -6.93 -1.15 11.01
N VAL A 254 -5.85 -0.69 11.62
CA VAL A 254 -5.62 -0.80 13.07
C VAL A 254 -6.68 -0.04 13.86
N GLN A 255 -6.98 1.18 13.46
CA GLN A 255 -8.00 2.02 14.10
C GLN A 255 -9.38 1.36 14.07
N ALA A 256 -9.80 0.85 12.94
CA ALA A 256 -11.08 0.12 12.82
C ALA A 256 -11.11 -1.12 13.72
N GLY A 257 -10.00 -1.85 13.80
CA GLY A 257 -9.84 -2.98 14.73
C GLY A 257 -10.00 -2.58 16.20
N SER A 258 -9.49 -1.41 16.59
CA SER A 258 -9.67 -0.91 17.97
C SER A 258 -11.12 -0.51 18.26
N GLU A 259 -11.79 0.12 17.32
CA GLU A 259 -13.22 0.44 17.43
C GLU A 259 -14.08 -0.83 17.58
N VAL A 260 -13.83 -1.84 16.74
CA VAL A 260 -14.52 -3.15 16.82
C VAL A 260 -14.25 -3.81 18.17
N SER A 261 -13.00 -3.83 18.62
CA SER A 261 -12.62 -4.43 19.91
C SER A 261 -13.36 -3.76 21.10
N ALA A 262 -13.48 -2.44 21.08
CA ALA A 262 -14.23 -1.69 22.07
C ALA A 262 -15.73 -2.04 22.03
N LEU A 263 -16.33 -2.12 20.85
CA LEU A 263 -17.72 -2.51 20.67
C LEU A 263 -18.00 -3.95 21.12
N LEU A 264 -17.03 -4.83 21.00
CA LEU A 264 -17.09 -6.21 21.50
C LEU A 264 -16.90 -6.31 23.02
N GLY A 265 -16.62 -5.20 23.71
CA GLY A 265 -16.42 -5.15 25.14
C GLY A 265 -15.08 -5.73 25.60
N ARG A 266 -14.08 -5.81 24.74
CA ARG A 266 -12.74 -6.25 25.11
C ARG A 266 -12.00 -5.16 25.89
N MET A 267 -11.24 -5.56 26.89
CA MET A 267 -10.40 -4.63 27.64
C MET A 267 -9.28 -4.09 26.73
N PRO A 268 -9.13 -2.76 26.62
CA PRO A 268 -8.08 -2.18 25.78
C PRO A 268 -6.69 -2.44 26.35
N SER A 269 -5.72 -2.51 25.45
CA SER A 269 -4.28 -2.53 25.77
C SER A 269 -3.71 -1.10 25.84
N ALA A 270 -2.39 -0.97 25.74
CA ALA A 270 -1.72 0.32 25.78
C ALA A 270 -2.30 1.32 24.75
N VAL A 271 -2.43 2.57 25.16
CA VAL A 271 -2.94 3.70 24.35
C VAL A 271 -4.36 3.47 23.78
N GLY A 272 -5.11 2.52 24.32
CA GLY A 272 -6.49 2.22 23.90
C GLY A 272 -6.61 1.27 22.72
N TYR A 273 -5.51 0.70 22.23
CA TYR A 273 -5.55 -0.28 21.15
C TYR A 273 -6.09 -1.64 21.58
N GLN A 274 -6.52 -2.44 20.61
CA GLN A 274 -6.99 -3.80 20.85
C GLN A 274 -5.86 -4.72 21.36
N PRO A 275 -6.16 -5.64 22.27
CA PRO A 275 -5.16 -6.60 22.76
C PRO A 275 -4.69 -7.58 21.67
N THR A 276 -5.46 -7.71 20.60
CA THR A 276 -5.21 -8.59 19.43
C THR A 276 -4.47 -7.89 18.29
N LEU A 277 -3.97 -6.66 18.48
CA LEU A 277 -3.36 -5.85 17.44
C LEU A 277 -2.26 -6.60 16.66
N GLN A 278 -1.32 -7.21 17.36
CA GLN A 278 -0.21 -7.94 16.71
C GLN A 278 -0.70 -9.16 15.93
N THR A 279 -1.68 -9.88 16.46
CA THR A 279 -2.24 -11.06 15.80
C THR A 279 -3.03 -10.67 14.54
N GLU A 280 -3.83 -9.63 14.63
CA GLU A 280 -4.60 -9.11 13.47
C GLU A 280 -3.68 -8.59 12.37
N MET A 281 -2.68 -7.79 12.74
CA MET A 281 -1.69 -7.29 11.79
C MET A 281 -0.89 -8.44 11.18
N GLY A 282 -0.43 -9.39 11.97
CA GLY A 282 0.29 -10.57 11.52
C GLY A 282 -0.52 -11.42 10.55
N ALA A 283 -1.80 -11.66 10.85
CA ALA A 283 -2.69 -12.43 9.99
C ALA A 283 -2.86 -11.80 8.59
N LEU A 284 -2.91 -10.47 8.51
CA LEU A 284 -2.95 -9.75 7.24
C LEU A 284 -1.59 -9.79 6.53
N GLN A 285 -0.53 -9.42 7.22
CA GLN A 285 0.79 -9.20 6.64
C GLN A 285 1.46 -10.50 6.15
N GLU A 286 1.27 -11.62 6.83
CA GLU A 286 1.87 -12.91 6.45
C GLU A 286 1.28 -13.52 5.17
N ARG A 287 0.12 -13.05 4.74
CA ARG A 287 -0.47 -13.44 3.44
C ARG A 287 0.23 -12.73 2.26
N ILE A 288 0.88 -11.59 2.53
CA ILE A 288 1.59 -10.78 1.54
C ILE A 288 3.00 -11.32 1.40
N THR A 289 3.22 -12.17 0.40
CA THR A 289 4.50 -12.83 0.18
C THR A 289 4.64 -13.37 -1.24
N SER A 290 5.85 -13.75 -1.61
CA SER A 290 6.11 -14.54 -2.81
C SER A 290 5.85 -16.02 -2.56
N THR A 291 5.17 -16.64 -3.50
CA THR A 291 5.02 -18.10 -3.56
C THR A 291 5.75 -18.66 -4.77
N LYS A 292 5.75 -19.98 -4.93
CA LYS A 292 6.27 -20.64 -6.14
C LYS A 292 5.45 -20.31 -7.39
N SER A 293 4.23 -19.80 -7.22
CA SER A 293 3.31 -19.47 -8.32
C SER A 293 3.44 -18.03 -8.80
N GLY A 294 3.72 -17.10 -7.91
CA GLY A 294 3.80 -15.67 -8.20
C GLY A 294 4.14 -14.87 -6.95
N SER A 295 3.98 -13.54 -7.02
CA SER A 295 4.29 -12.67 -5.90
C SER A 295 3.20 -11.64 -5.63
N ILE A 296 3.07 -11.25 -4.37
CA ILE A 296 2.37 -10.02 -3.97
C ILE A 296 3.40 -9.13 -3.29
N THR A 297 3.69 -7.99 -3.89
CA THR A 297 4.50 -6.94 -3.29
C THR A 297 3.56 -5.83 -2.82
N SER A 298 3.65 -5.42 -1.56
CA SER A 298 2.76 -4.38 -1.05
C SER A 298 3.48 -3.04 -0.85
N VAL A 299 2.73 -1.98 -1.16
CA VAL A 299 3.06 -0.60 -0.79
C VAL A 299 1.94 -0.11 0.12
N GLN A 300 2.29 0.12 1.37
CA GLN A 300 1.35 0.45 2.43
C GLN A 300 1.58 1.88 2.89
N ALA A 301 0.61 2.76 2.69
CA ALA A 301 0.66 4.08 3.26
C ALA A 301 0.52 3.98 4.78
N VAL A 302 1.44 4.61 5.50
CA VAL A 302 1.47 4.58 6.95
C VAL A 302 1.29 5.99 7.49
N TYR A 303 0.25 6.18 8.29
CA TYR A 303 0.07 7.40 9.09
C TYR A 303 0.67 7.17 10.47
N VAL A 304 1.45 8.14 10.92
CA VAL A 304 2.07 8.12 12.25
C VAL A 304 1.40 9.18 13.12
N PRO A 305 0.58 8.76 14.11
CA PRO A 305 -0.09 9.71 15.00
C PRO A 305 0.91 10.60 15.74
N ALA A 306 0.71 11.92 15.68
CA ALA A 306 1.57 12.92 16.34
C ALA A 306 3.08 12.78 16.04
N ASP A 307 3.44 12.19 14.89
CA ASP A 307 4.82 11.85 14.51
C ASP A 307 5.55 10.96 15.54
N ASP A 308 4.80 10.23 16.36
CA ASP A 308 5.33 9.32 17.37
C ASP A 308 5.49 7.90 16.81
N LEU A 309 6.71 7.55 16.43
CA LEU A 309 7.06 6.22 15.93
C LEU A 309 6.95 5.11 17.01
N THR A 310 6.82 5.48 18.28
CA THR A 310 6.68 4.53 19.39
C THR A 310 5.23 4.16 19.66
N ASP A 311 4.27 4.83 19.02
CA ASP A 311 2.86 4.46 19.06
C ASP A 311 2.68 2.99 18.62
N PRO A 312 1.86 2.18 19.31
CA PRO A 312 1.71 0.75 19.01
C PRO A 312 1.32 0.42 17.56
N ALA A 313 0.53 1.27 16.89
CA ALA A 313 0.09 1.01 15.51
C ALA A 313 1.25 1.10 14.51
N PRO A 314 1.99 2.22 14.38
CA PRO A 314 3.16 2.26 13.52
C PRO A 314 4.24 1.28 13.97
N ALA A 315 4.51 1.13 15.26
CA ALA A 315 5.52 0.19 15.76
C ALA A 315 5.25 -1.26 15.32
N THR A 316 4.01 -1.71 15.41
CA THR A 316 3.59 -3.05 14.95
C THR A 316 3.71 -3.16 13.43
N THR A 317 3.33 -2.13 12.68
CA THR A 317 3.44 -2.10 11.23
C THR A 317 4.90 -2.18 10.78
N PHE A 318 5.79 -1.39 11.38
CA PHE A 318 7.22 -1.37 11.06
C PHE A 318 7.90 -2.73 11.23
N ALA A 319 7.46 -3.54 12.19
CA ALA A 319 8.01 -4.87 12.39
C ALA A 319 7.86 -5.79 11.17
N HIS A 320 6.85 -5.53 10.33
CA HIS A 320 6.57 -6.30 9.12
C HIS A 320 7.19 -5.72 7.84
N LEU A 321 7.66 -4.47 7.86
CA LEU A 321 8.15 -3.80 6.66
C LEU A 321 9.57 -4.24 6.28
N ASP A 322 9.79 -4.45 4.99
CA ASP A 322 11.09 -4.76 4.39
C ASP A 322 11.80 -3.51 3.88
N ALA A 323 11.03 -2.50 3.47
CA ALA A 323 11.55 -1.22 3.01
C ALA A 323 10.64 -0.06 3.46
N THR A 324 11.22 1.12 3.52
CA THR A 324 10.53 2.38 3.81
C THR A 324 10.87 3.41 2.76
N THR A 325 9.85 4.00 2.16
CA THR A 325 9.98 5.14 1.25
C THR A 325 9.37 6.35 1.92
N VAL A 326 10.19 7.36 2.19
CA VAL A 326 9.77 8.59 2.86
C VAL A 326 9.68 9.71 1.83
N LEU A 327 8.49 10.27 1.65
CA LEU A 327 8.26 11.46 0.83
C LEU A 327 8.36 12.71 1.71
N SER A 328 9.21 13.65 1.31
CA SER A 328 9.57 14.81 2.11
C SER A 328 9.14 16.12 1.45
N ARG A 329 8.53 17.01 2.25
CA ARG A 329 8.18 18.36 1.80
C ARG A 329 9.40 19.19 1.46
N SER A 330 10.49 19.02 2.19
CA SER A 330 11.75 19.73 1.91
C SER A 330 12.33 19.41 0.53
N ILE A 331 12.10 18.18 0.05
CA ILE A 331 12.49 17.78 -1.31
C ILE A 331 11.54 18.39 -2.36
N VAL A 332 10.23 18.47 -2.05
CA VAL A 332 9.25 19.18 -2.90
C VAL A 332 9.64 20.65 -3.10
N GLU A 333 10.04 21.32 -2.03
CA GLU A 333 10.47 22.73 -2.05
C GLU A 333 11.69 22.98 -2.95
N LEU A 334 12.52 21.95 -3.18
CA LEU A 334 13.61 22.00 -4.14
C LEU A 334 13.18 21.73 -5.59
N GLY A 335 11.89 21.44 -5.82
CA GLY A 335 11.38 21.08 -7.15
C GLY A 335 11.81 19.70 -7.64
N ILE A 336 12.18 18.80 -6.73
CA ILE A 336 12.65 17.45 -7.04
C ILE A 336 11.49 16.48 -6.89
N TYR A 337 11.15 15.78 -7.97
CA TYR A 337 10.12 14.75 -8.02
C TYR A 337 10.65 13.48 -8.68
N PRO A 338 10.33 12.26 -8.12
CA PRO A 338 9.55 12.05 -6.91
C PRO A 338 10.28 12.59 -5.67
N ALA A 339 9.51 13.12 -4.72
CA ALA A 339 10.06 13.79 -3.53
C ALA A 339 10.51 12.77 -2.45
N VAL A 340 11.15 11.70 -2.85
CA VAL A 340 11.68 10.68 -1.95
C VAL A 340 12.91 11.20 -1.22
N ASP A 341 12.90 11.16 0.11
CA ASP A 341 14.04 11.53 0.92
C ASP A 341 15.13 10.43 0.84
N PRO A 342 16.28 10.73 0.27
CA PRO A 342 17.33 9.74 0.04
C PRO A 342 18.07 9.29 1.31
N LEU A 343 17.97 10.05 2.40
CA LEU A 343 18.64 9.76 3.66
C LEU A 343 17.72 9.05 4.67
N GLU A 344 16.41 9.32 4.60
CA GLU A 344 15.41 8.73 5.50
C GLU A 344 14.79 7.44 4.93
N SER A 345 14.88 7.21 3.62
CA SER A 345 14.37 6.00 2.99
C SER A 345 15.36 4.86 3.09
N THR A 346 14.86 3.66 3.40
CA THR A 346 15.69 2.48 3.68
C THR A 346 15.13 1.21 3.08
N SER A 347 15.99 0.20 2.89
CA SER A 347 15.56 -1.14 2.50
C SER A 347 16.47 -2.20 3.12
N ARG A 348 15.86 -3.28 3.63
CA ARG A 348 16.59 -4.42 4.19
C ARG A 348 17.41 -5.19 3.15
N ILE A 349 16.97 -5.17 1.90
CA ILE A 349 17.68 -5.88 0.81
C ILE A 349 18.84 -5.07 0.23
N LEU A 350 19.06 -3.83 0.66
CA LEU A 350 20.25 -3.06 0.28
C LEU A 350 21.48 -3.59 1.06
N ASP A 351 21.89 -4.78 0.69
CA ASP A 351 23.01 -5.54 1.24
C ASP A 351 23.85 -6.07 0.07
N PRO A 352 25.18 -5.96 0.09
CA PRO A 352 26.02 -6.35 -1.03
C PRO A 352 25.87 -7.83 -1.46
N ARG A 353 25.42 -8.68 -0.54
CA ARG A 353 25.16 -10.11 -0.84
C ARG A 353 23.88 -10.32 -1.66
N ILE A 354 22.96 -9.35 -1.66
CA ILE A 354 21.67 -9.42 -2.36
C ILE A 354 21.72 -8.59 -3.63
N VAL A 355 22.05 -7.31 -3.52
CA VAL A 355 22.02 -6.37 -4.64
C VAL A 355 23.34 -6.34 -5.44
N GLY A 356 24.41 -6.91 -4.90
CA GLY A 356 25.76 -6.86 -5.48
C GLY A 356 26.58 -5.66 -4.99
N GLU A 357 27.89 -5.78 -5.09
CA GLU A 357 28.86 -4.80 -4.59
C GLU A 357 28.73 -3.45 -5.29
N GLU A 358 28.51 -3.43 -6.59
CA GLU A 358 28.44 -2.20 -7.38
C GLU A 358 27.23 -1.36 -6.99
N HIS A 359 26.05 -1.97 -6.91
CA HIS A 359 24.83 -1.29 -6.47
C HIS A 359 24.98 -0.76 -5.04
N TYR A 360 25.45 -1.60 -4.13
CA TYR A 360 25.62 -1.23 -2.72
C TYR A 360 26.58 -0.06 -2.55
N LYS A 361 27.75 -0.12 -3.18
CA LYS A 361 28.77 0.97 -3.11
C LYS A 361 28.25 2.27 -3.71
N THR A 362 27.54 2.19 -4.82
CA THR A 362 26.96 3.37 -5.46
C THR A 362 25.89 4.01 -4.57
N ALA A 363 25.00 3.22 -4.01
CA ALA A 363 23.96 3.69 -3.08
C ALA A 363 24.56 4.35 -1.83
N ARG A 364 25.58 3.71 -1.22
CA ARG A 364 26.29 4.27 -0.07
C ARG A 364 27.01 5.55 -0.43
N GLY A 365 27.70 5.61 -1.56
CA GLY A 365 28.36 6.83 -2.03
C GLY A 365 27.40 8.00 -2.24
N VAL A 366 26.19 7.72 -2.77
CA VAL A 366 25.13 8.73 -2.88
C VAL A 366 24.69 9.22 -1.50
N GLN A 367 24.45 8.33 -0.56
CA GLN A 367 24.05 8.69 0.80
C GLN A 367 25.14 9.50 1.51
N GLU A 368 26.40 9.10 1.41
CA GLU A 368 27.54 9.78 2.02
C GLU A 368 27.72 11.19 1.49
N ILE A 369 27.66 11.39 0.18
CA ILE A 369 27.84 12.72 -0.41
C ILE A 369 26.67 13.66 -0.07
N LEU A 370 25.43 13.13 -0.03
CA LEU A 370 24.28 13.92 0.37
C LEU A 370 24.28 14.25 1.86
N GLN A 371 24.73 13.32 2.70
CA GLN A 371 24.89 13.56 4.14
C GLN A 371 25.97 14.65 4.39
N LYS A 372 27.10 14.55 3.72
CA LYS A 372 28.15 15.56 3.81
C LYS A 372 27.67 16.93 3.33
N TYR A 373 26.89 16.96 2.25
CA TYR A 373 26.30 18.21 1.76
C TYR A 373 25.33 18.83 2.78
N LYS A 374 24.50 18.01 3.42
CA LYS A 374 23.57 18.45 4.47
C LYS A 374 24.35 19.11 5.64
N GLU A 375 25.47 18.53 6.06
CA GLU A 375 26.33 19.10 7.10
C GLU A 375 26.97 20.42 6.67
N LEU A 376 27.33 20.56 5.39
CA LEU A 376 27.93 21.80 4.86
C LEU A 376 26.91 22.92 4.63
N GLN A 377 25.60 22.60 4.52
CA GLN A 377 24.55 23.59 4.25
C GLN A 377 24.50 24.70 5.32
N ASP A 378 24.66 24.35 6.58
CA ASP A 378 24.68 25.35 7.67
C ASP A 378 25.89 26.29 7.56
N ILE A 379 27.05 25.77 7.19
CA ILE A 379 28.27 26.54 6.96
C ILE A 379 28.06 27.47 5.76
N ILE A 380 27.50 26.95 4.67
CA ILE A 380 27.23 27.75 3.46
C ILE A 380 26.24 28.88 3.74
N ALA A 381 25.21 28.62 4.54
CA ALA A 381 24.21 29.61 4.89
C ALA A 381 24.74 30.76 5.73
N ILE A 382 25.73 30.50 6.59
CA ILE A 382 26.32 31.49 7.51
C ILE A 382 27.53 32.21 6.88
N LEU A 383 28.45 31.48 6.28
CA LEU A 383 29.73 31.97 5.82
C LEU A 383 29.84 32.14 4.30
N GLY A 384 28.94 31.52 3.55
CA GLY A 384 28.98 31.48 2.09
C GLY A 384 29.84 30.35 1.52
N MET A 385 29.73 30.14 0.20
CA MET A 385 30.46 29.10 -0.53
C MET A 385 31.97 29.33 -0.59
N ASP A 386 32.40 30.60 -0.52
CA ASP A 386 33.80 30.96 -0.72
C ASP A 386 34.69 30.52 0.43
N GLU A 387 34.11 30.35 1.61
CA GLU A 387 34.82 29.91 2.83
C GLU A 387 35.04 28.37 2.88
N LEU A 388 34.45 27.61 1.97
CA LEU A 388 34.68 26.18 1.88
C LEU A 388 36.05 25.84 1.29
N SER A 389 36.65 24.74 1.75
CA SER A 389 37.80 24.14 1.10
C SER A 389 37.49 23.75 -0.35
N GLU A 390 38.49 23.65 -1.21
CA GLU A 390 38.28 23.21 -2.60
C GLU A 390 37.70 21.81 -2.66
N ASP A 391 38.05 20.90 -1.74
CA ASP A 391 37.49 19.57 -1.63
C ASP A 391 36.00 19.61 -1.25
N ASP A 392 35.61 20.47 -0.30
CA ASP A 392 34.22 20.64 0.08
C ASP A 392 33.39 21.29 -1.03
N LYS A 393 33.96 22.25 -1.79
CA LYS A 393 33.30 22.82 -2.97
C LYS A 393 33.00 21.74 -4.03
N LEU A 394 33.95 20.82 -4.24
CA LEU A 394 33.76 19.69 -5.16
C LEU A 394 32.66 18.75 -4.67
N VAL A 395 32.66 18.43 -3.37
CA VAL A 395 31.59 17.64 -2.74
C VAL A 395 30.23 18.29 -2.95
N VAL A 396 30.10 19.59 -2.67
CA VAL A 396 28.83 20.33 -2.87
C VAL A 396 28.40 20.31 -4.33
N SER A 397 29.31 20.52 -5.28
CA SER A 397 29.02 20.49 -6.70
C SER A 397 28.46 19.12 -7.13
N ARG A 398 29.14 18.05 -6.76
CA ARG A 398 28.69 16.68 -7.07
C ARG A 398 27.39 16.31 -6.35
N ALA A 399 27.24 16.69 -5.08
CA ALA A 399 26.03 16.45 -4.30
C ALA A 399 24.79 17.11 -4.91
N ARG A 400 24.91 18.34 -5.41
CA ARG A 400 23.82 19.02 -6.13
C ARG A 400 23.44 18.32 -7.42
N LYS A 401 24.42 17.80 -8.17
CA LYS A 401 24.16 17.00 -9.36
C LYS A 401 23.46 15.69 -9.02
N VAL A 402 23.93 14.99 -8.00
CA VAL A 402 23.29 13.76 -7.48
C VAL A 402 21.85 14.05 -7.06
N GLN A 403 21.63 15.08 -6.28
CA GLN A 403 20.29 15.45 -5.80
C GLN A 403 19.31 15.73 -6.95
N ARG A 404 19.74 16.48 -7.96
CA ARG A 404 18.94 16.76 -9.15
C ARG A 404 18.73 15.52 -10.03
N PHE A 405 19.73 14.65 -10.13
CA PHE A 405 19.63 13.42 -10.89
C PHE A 405 18.72 12.36 -10.23
N LEU A 406 18.41 12.50 -8.95
CA LEU A 406 17.37 11.71 -8.29
C LEU A 406 15.96 12.02 -8.82
N SER A 407 15.75 13.20 -9.40
CA SER A 407 14.49 13.54 -10.07
C SER A 407 14.32 12.75 -11.36
N GLN A 408 13.08 12.50 -11.73
CA GLN A 408 12.70 11.71 -12.90
C GLN A 408 11.33 12.11 -13.41
N PRO A 409 11.14 12.33 -14.72
CA PRO A 409 9.81 12.56 -15.26
C PRO A 409 9.00 11.27 -15.26
N PHE A 410 7.76 11.36 -14.81
CA PHE A 410 6.82 10.26 -14.73
C PHE A 410 5.85 10.23 -15.91
N PHE A 411 5.50 9.04 -16.42
CA PHE A 411 4.52 8.85 -17.48
C PHE A 411 3.15 9.42 -17.08
N VAL A 412 2.73 9.13 -15.86
CA VAL A 412 1.42 9.58 -15.33
C VAL A 412 1.35 11.08 -15.08
N ALA A 413 2.48 11.77 -15.04
CA ALA A 413 2.56 13.22 -14.85
C ALA A 413 2.79 14.02 -16.13
N THR A 414 2.90 13.38 -17.28
CA THR A 414 3.22 14.02 -18.57
C THR A 414 2.26 15.16 -18.90
N GLN A 415 0.96 15.00 -18.66
CA GLN A 415 -0.04 16.04 -18.91
C GLN A 415 0.12 17.28 -18.03
N PHE A 416 0.73 17.16 -16.86
CA PHE A 416 0.94 18.28 -15.94
C PHE A 416 2.31 18.94 -16.12
N THR A 417 3.32 18.15 -16.45
CA THR A 417 4.72 18.60 -16.54
C THR A 417 5.13 18.98 -17.96
N GLY A 418 4.45 18.43 -18.96
CA GLY A 418 4.85 18.54 -20.38
C GLY A 418 6.13 17.76 -20.72
N LEU A 419 6.60 16.91 -19.79
CA LEU A 419 7.80 16.08 -19.98
C LEU A 419 7.39 14.64 -20.29
N ASP A 420 8.05 14.03 -21.27
CA ASP A 420 7.87 12.61 -21.54
C ASP A 420 8.38 11.77 -20.38
N GLY A 421 7.56 10.83 -19.90
CA GLY A 421 7.93 9.91 -18.83
C GLY A 421 9.12 9.04 -19.22
N ARG A 422 9.87 8.60 -18.22
CA ARG A 422 11.05 7.73 -18.38
C ARG A 422 11.01 6.58 -17.39
N TYR A 423 11.09 5.37 -17.92
CA TYR A 423 11.48 4.19 -17.17
C TYR A 423 12.99 4.05 -17.22
N VAL A 424 13.66 4.00 -16.08
CA VAL A 424 15.12 3.89 -16.05
C VAL A 424 15.50 2.52 -15.49
N PRO A 425 16.10 1.64 -16.29
CA PRO A 425 16.59 0.35 -15.81
C PRO A 425 17.61 0.53 -14.67
N LEU A 426 17.60 -0.40 -13.72
CA LEU A 426 18.49 -0.35 -12.56
C LEU A 426 19.96 -0.24 -12.94
N SER A 427 20.40 -0.96 -13.98
CA SER A 427 21.78 -0.88 -14.48
C SER A 427 22.18 0.52 -14.93
N GLU A 428 21.27 1.23 -15.60
CA GLU A 428 21.48 2.62 -16.02
C GLU A 428 21.49 3.60 -14.83
N THR A 429 20.65 3.34 -13.85
CA THR A 429 20.63 4.11 -12.60
C THR A 429 21.96 3.97 -11.86
N ILE A 430 22.45 2.76 -11.68
CA ILE A 430 23.76 2.51 -11.02
C ILE A 430 24.90 3.16 -11.81
N ARG A 431 24.92 2.98 -13.12
CA ARG A 431 25.92 3.57 -13.99
C ARG A 431 25.96 5.10 -13.87
N GLY A 432 24.80 5.74 -13.96
CA GLY A 432 24.70 7.19 -13.92
C GLY A 432 25.17 7.79 -12.61
N PHE A 433 24.73 7.28 -11.49
CA PHE A 433 25.17 7.77 -10.18
C PHE A 433 26.63 7.49 -9.89
N ARG A 434 27.14 6.31 -10.29
CA ARG A 434 28.57 6.00 -10.16
C ARG A 434 29.43 6.98 -10.95
N GLU A 435 29.07 7.28 -12.20
CA GLU A 435 29.81 8.23 -13.04
C GLU A 435 29.83 9.65 -12.44
N ILE A 436 28.73 10.09 -11.83
CA ILE A 436 28.70 11.39 -11.13
C ILE A 436 29.61 11.38 -9.91
N LEU A 437 29.59 10.32 -9.10
CA LEU A 437 30.43 10.17 -7.93
C LEU A 437 31.93 10.11 -8.29
N GLU A 438 32.27 9.45 -9.40
CA GLU A 438 33.63 9.35 -9.93
C GLU A 438 34.12 10.67 -10.58
N GLY A 439 33.27 11.67 -10.75
CA GLY A 439 33.60 12.96 -11.30
C GLY A 439 33.66 13.02 -12.84
N LYS A 440 33.14 12.04 -13.54
CA LYS A 440 33.14 12.03 -15.02
C LYS A 440 32.30 13.15 -15.63
N HIS A 441 31.44 13.76 -14.83
CA HIS A 441 30.52 14.82 -15.26
C HIS A 441 30.71 16.11 -14.45
N ASP A 442 31.89 16.34 -13.91
CA ASP A 442 32.20 17.54 -13.09
C ASP A 442 32.08 18.84 -13.88
N ASP A 443 32.32 18.79 -15.18
CA ASP A 443 32.22 19.92 -16.13
C ASP A 443 30.76 20.18 -16.61
N VAL A 444 29.81 19.30 -16.32
CA VAL A 444 28.42 19.45 -16.74
C VAL A 444 27.65 20.34 -15.77
N PRO A 445 26.93 21.38 -16.23
CA PRO A 445 26.11 22.21 -15.37
C PRO A 445 25.05 21.39 -14.61
N GLU A 446 24.86 21.69 -13.33
CA GLU A 446 23.93 20.95 -12.45
C GLU A 446 22.49 20.96 -12.95
N SER A 447 22.07 21.99 -13.69
CA SER A 447 20.70 22.11 -14.24
C SER A 447 20.35 20.99 -15.24
N TYR A 448 21.35 20.42 -15.90
CA TYR A 448 21.11 19.35 -16.89
C TYR A 448 20.72 18.02 -16.28
N PHE A 449 20.98 17.84 -14.98
CA PHE A 449 20.62 16.62 -14.25
C PHE A 449 19.16 16.60 -13.77
N LEU A 450 18.50 17.77 -13.74
CA LEU A 450 17.11 17.86 -13.31
C LEU A 450 16.17 17.22 -14.35
N ASN A 451 15.28 16.35 -13.88
CA ASN A 451 14.33 15.63 -14.71
C ASN A 451 14.98 14.89 -15.90
N ALA A 452 16.17 14.35 -15.69
CA ALA A 452 16.80 13.44 -16.62
C ALA A 452 16.36 11.99 -16.35
N GLY A 453 16.29 11.18 -17.38
CA GLY A 453 16.13 9.74 -17.23
C GLY A 453 17.47 9.09 -16.92
N SER A 454 18.22 8.69 -17.97
CA SER A 454 19.57 8.14 -17.84
C SER A 454 20.63 9.24 -17.87
N ILE A 455 21.88 8.86 -17.57
CA ILE A 455 23.03 9.78 -17.68
C ILE A 455 23.26 10.22 -19.14
N ASP A 456 22.86 9.41 -20.10
CA ASP A 456 22.97 9.74 -21.52
C ASP A 456 22.03 10.89 -21.90
N ASP A 457 20.86 11.01 -21.24
CA ASP A 457 19.97 12.18 -21.42
C ASP A 457 20.66 13.47 -20.94
N VAL A 458 21.44 13.41 -19.86
CA VAL A 458 22.22 14.55 -19.36
C VAL A 458 23.27 14.99 -20.36
N THR A 459 24.03 14.04 -20.89
CA THR A 459 25.08 14.33 -21.88
C THR A 459 24.52 14.79 -23.23
N ALA A 460 23.33 14.33 -23.60
CA ALA A 460 22.65 14.78 -24.81
C ALA A 460 22.22 16.26 -24.73
N ARG A 461 21.93 16.78 -23.54
CA ARG A 461 21.58 18.20 -23.33
C ARG A 461 22.77 19.15 -23.49
N MET A 462 23.99 18.63 -23.53
CA MET A 462 25.21 19.43 -23.78
C MET A 462 25.46 19.66 -25.27
N LYS A 463 24.88 18.88 -26.13
CA LYS A 463 25.00 18.96 -27.60
C LYS A 463 23.94 19.89 -28.17
#